data_aad6e5afad7b24e13b3743c37473e733
#
_entry.id   aad6e5afad7b24e13b3743c37473e733
#
_cell.length_a   1.000
_cell.length_b   1.000
_cell.length_c   1.000
_cell.angle_alpha   90.00
_cell.angle_beta   90.00
_cell.angle_gamma   90.00
#
_symmetry.space_group_name_H-M   'P 1'
#
loop_
_entity.id
_entity.type
_entity.pdbx_description
1 polymer ?
#
loop_
_entity_poly.entity_id
_entity_poly.type
_entity_poly.pdbx_seq_one_letter_code
_entity_poly.pdbx_strand_id
1 'polypeptide(L)'
;ISIPKKYQKEIKNFKSKKIEILDSVLHNKKLNIGDLKGNRFKINLHELELEELFHIEKLLKFVSKNGFPNYFGYQRFGKDVKENLEKAKDLLFGDAIIKDRKVAKMLLSAYQSTFFNAWLVERLKLDNSGFKLLDGDIFYDIKNEKLFTPKSINEKIIEDFKEKLITPTGLLPGRDVFKAKDDALKIEQKYDDSEITEKGYRREAIVFPEILSSKYDKLNKSCSLDFILPKGSYATVLIELL
;
A
#
# COMPACT_ATOMS: atom_id res chain seq x y z
N ILE A 1 -0.23 10.70 -17.94
CA ILE A 1 -1.49 10.44 -18.72
C ILE A 1 -1.09 9.96 -20.10
N SER A 2 -1.80 8.97 -20.67
CA SER A 2 -1.64 8.57 -22.07
C SER A 2 -2.80 9.07 -22.91
N ILE A 3 -2.48 9.70 -24.03
CA ILE A 3 -3.45 10.31 -24.96
C ILE A 3 -3.21 9.72 -26.36
N PRO A 4 -4.26 9.43 -27.15
CA PRO A 4 -4.09 8.92 -28.52
C PRO A 4 -3.25 9.87 -29.39
N LYS A 5 -2.34 9.30 -30.21
CA LYS A 5 -1.41 10.05 -31.07
C LYS A 5 -2.11 11.09 -31.98
N LYS A 6 -3.35 10.85 -32.38
CA LYS A 6 -4.12 11.79 -33.19
C LYS A 6 -4.26 13.18 -32.58
N TYR A 7 -4.17 13.32 -31.24
CA TYR A 7 -4.25 14.59 -30.52
C TYR A 7 -2.89 15.25 -30.27
N GLN A 8 -1.82 14.82 -30.94
CA GLN A 8 -0.46 15.35 -30.71
C GLN A 8 -0.35 16.86 -31.02
N LYS A 9 -1.08 17.36 -32.02
CA LYS A 9 -1.09 18.80 -32.37
C LYS A 9 -1.78 19.63 -31.30
N GLU A 10 -2.89 19.14 -30.77
CA GLU A 10 -3.66 19.78 -29.70
C GLU A 10 -2.86 19.85 -28.40
N ILE A 11 -2.08 18.80 -28.10
CA ILE A 11 -1.20 18.80 -26.91
C ILE A 11 -0.12 19.89 -27.02
N LYS A 12 0.52 20.03 -28.19
CA LYS A 12 1.55 21.07 -28.41
C LYS A 12 1.00 22.49 -28.30
N ASN A 13 -0.28 22.68 -28.64
CA ASN A 13 -0.95 23.97 -28.59
C ASN A 13 -1.79 24.19 -27.33
N PHE A 14 -1.76 23.23 -26.39
CA PHE A 14 -2.56 23.30 -25.18
C PHE A 14 -2.12 24.46 -24.29
N LYS A 15 -3.08 25.29 -23.89
CA LYS A 15 -2.88 26.40 -22.96
C LYS A 15 -3.93 26.32 -21.85
N SER A 16 -3.48 26.35 -20.61
CA SER A 16 -4.37 26.40 -19.44
C SER A 16 -3.71 27.22 -18.31
N LYS A 17 -4.52 27.94 -17.55
CA LYS A 17 -4.04 28.65 -16.34
C LYS A 17 -3.77 27.70 -15.15
N LYS A 18 -4.29 26.47 -15.20
CA LYS A 18 -4.27 25.51 -14.08
C LYS A 18 -3.45 24.26 -14.37
N ILE A 19 -3.07 24.02 -15.63
CA ILE A 19 -2.39 22.78 -16.04
C ILE A 19 -1.23 23.18 -16.95
N GLU A 20 -0.04 22.68 -16.61
CA GLU A 20 1.17 22.80 -17.41
C GLU A 20 1.55 21.41 -17.92
N ILE A 21 1.89 21.31 -19.18
CA ILE A 21 2.44 20.09 -19.79
C ILE A 21 3.96 20.21 -19.72
N LEU A 22 4.58 19.48 -18.81
CA LEU A 22 6.02 19.52 -18.58
C LEU A 22 6.78 18.83 -19.72
N ASP A 23 6.26 17.69 -20.20
CA ASP A 23 6.87 16.92 -21.27
C ASP A 23 5.83 16.02 -21.96
N SER A 24 6.09 15.62 -23.21
CA SER A 24 5.28 14.67 -23.97
C SER A 24 6.15 13.82 -24.88
N VAL A 25 6.07 12.51 -24.72
CA VAL A 25 6.82 11.54 -25.52
C VAL A 25 5.90 10.57 -26.23
N LEU A 26 6.32 10.10 -27.42
CA LEU A 26 5.60 9.04 -28.12
C LEU A 26 5.92 7.69 -27.49
N HIS A 27 4.90 6.88 -27.27
CA HIS A 27 5.02 5.53 -26.74
C HIS A 27 4.11 4.56 -27.47
N ASN A 28 4.55 3.30 -27.61
CA ASN A 28 3.80 2.27 -28.35
C ASN A 28 2.67 1.63 -27.56
N LYS A 29 2.65 1.83 -26.23
CA LYS A 29 1.69 1.21 -25.33
C LYS A 29 0.95 2.28 -24.52
N LYS A 30 -0.37 2.13 -24.41
CA LYS A 30 -1.18 2.95 -23.50
C LYS A 30 -0.84 2.59 -22.06
N LEU A 31 -0.74 3.59 -21.16
CA LEU A 31 -0.67 3.38 -19.72
C LEU A 31 -1.95 2.72 -19.23
N ASN A 32 -1.81 1.58 -18.55
CA ASN A 32 -2.91 0.89 -17.90
C ASN A 32 -2.82 1.06 -16.37
N ILE A 33 -3.92 0.74 -15.69
CA ILE A 33 -3.95 0.66 -14.24
C ILE A 33 -2.94 -0.41 -13.79
N GLY A 34 -2.01 -0.05 -12.89
CA GLY A 34 -0.98 -0.95 -12.40
C GLY A 34 0.38 -0.90 -13.13
N ASP A 35 0.49 -0.18 -14.26
CA ASP A 35 1.77 0.00 -14.96
C ASP A 35 2.75 0.90 -14.17
N LEU A 36 2.27 1.67 -13.20
CA LEU A 36 3.12 2.50 -12.34
C LEU A 36 3.92 1.64 -11.37
N LYS A 37 5.21 1.92 -11.23
CA LYS A 37 6.08 1.28 -10.22
C LYS A 37 5.86 1.86 -8.82
N GLY A 38 5.54 3.14 -8.74
CA GLY A 38 5.34 3.87 -7.49
C GLY A 38 4.88 5.29 -7.74
N ASN A 39 4.70 6.04 -6.65
CA ASN A 39 4.33 7.43 -6.66
C ASN A 39 5.32 8.24 -5.83
N ARG A 40 5.73 9.39 -6.35
CA ARG A 40 6.53 10.39 -5.61
C ARG A 40 5.60 11.38 -4.95
N PHE A 41 5.84 11.63 -3.67
CA PHE A 41 5.09 12.56 -2.85
C PHE A 41 5.99 13.70 -2.37
N LYS A 42 5.49 14.92 -2.50
CA LYS A 42 6.06 16.11 -1.86
C LYS A 42 5.00 16.64 -0.91
N ILE A 43 5.29 16.59 0.38
CA ILE A 43 4.34 16.93 1.43
C ILE A 43 4.98 17.98 2.36
N ASN A 44 4.25 19.03 2.67
CA ASN A 44 4.66 20.02 3.65
C ASN A 44 3.83 19.81 4.92
N LEU A 45 4.50 19.59 6.02
CA LEU A 45 3.94 19.57 7.36
C LEU A 45 4.14 20.98 7.95
N HIS A 46 3.11 21.52 8.57
CA HIS A 46 3.11 22.87 9.12
C HIS A 46 2.88 22.85 10.64
N GLU A 47 3.19 23.97 11.29
CA GLU A 47 2.97 24.18 12.72
C GLU A 47 3.76 23.20 13.60
N LEU A 48 4.95 22.79 13.16
CA LEU A 48 5.81 21.84 13.85
C LEU A 48 6.68 22.51 14.91
N GLU A 49 6.65 22.01 16.13
CA GLU A 49 7.61 22.33 17.17
C GLU A 49 8.93 21.55 16.98
N LEU A 50 10.01 22.01 17.62
CA LEU A 50 11.33 21.36 17.48
C LEU A 50 11.35 19.90 17.92
N GLU A 51 10.59 19.57 18.95
CA GLU A 51 10.50 18.19 19.46
C GLU A 51 9.86 17.26 18.44
N GLU A 52 8.79 17.72 17.77
CA GLU A 52 8.10 16.97 16.71
C GLU A 52 9.03 16.76 15.51
N LEU A 53 9.83 17.78 15.16
CA LEU A 53 10.84 17.64 14.11
C LEU A 53 11.85 16.53 14.41
N PHE A 54 12.41 16.49 15.64
CA PHE A 54 13.34 15.43 16.04
C PHE A 54 12.69 14.05 15.98
N HIS A 55 11.39 13.98 16.34
CA HIS A 55 10.64 12.74 16.25
C HIS A 55 10.49 12.29 14.78
N ILE A 56 10.09 13.21 13.90
CA ILE A 56 9.98 12.97 12.46
C ILE A 56 11.31 12.48 11.87
N GLU A 57 12.41 13.14 12.15
CA GLU A 57 13.74 12.73 11.64
C GLU A 57 14.15 11.33 12.11
N LYS A 58 13.88 11.02 13.39
CA LYS A 58 14.16 9.69 13.96
C LYS A 58 13.31 8.61 13.28
N LEU A 59 12.00 8.88 13.11
CA LEU A 59 11.08 7.97 12.43
C LEU A 59 11.43 7.80 10.96
N LEU A 60 11.77 8.85 10.23
CA LEU A 60 12.20 8.74 8.82
C LEU A 60 13.44 7.84 8.67
N LYS A 61 14.42 7.97 9.57
CA LYS A 61 15.59 7.08 9.60
C LYS A 61 15.18 5.63 9.88
N PHE A 62 14.27 5.43 10.83
CA PHE A 62 13.76 4.10 11.17
C PHE A 62 13.01 3.46 10.00
N VAL A 63 12.05 4.14 9.40
CA VAL A 63 11.24 3.59 8.29
C VAL A 63 12.07 3.44 7.01
N SER A 64 13.05 4.31 6.78
CA SER A 64 13.98 4.14 5.66
C SER A 64 14.78 2.84 5.79
N LYS A 65 15.13 2.43 7.01
CA LYS A 65 15.87 1.18 7.29
C LYS A 65 14.96 -0.03 7.34
N ASN A 66 13.88 0.05 8.10
CA ASN A 66 13.06 -1.11 8.49
C ASN A 66 11.74 -1.22 7.69
N GLY A 67 11.41 -0.22 6.87
CA GLY A 67 10.09 -0.10 6.27
C GLY A 67 9.03 0.33 7.27
N PHE A 68 7.79 0.34 6.82
CA PHE A 68 6.63 0.60 7.66
C PHE A 68 5.46 -0.32 7.28
N PRO A 69 4.50 -0.53 8.20
CA PRO A 69 3.34 -1.37 7.96
C PRO A 69 2.48 -0.85 6.81
N ASN A 70 2.19 -1.71 5.83
CA ASN A 70 1.48 -1.34 4.62
C ASN A 70 -0.05 -1.40 4.80
N TYR A 71 -0.57 -0.74 5.83
CA TYR A 71 -2.01 -0.65 6.03
C TYR A 71 -2.74 -0.06 4.82
N PHE A 72 -3.98 -0.47 4.62
CA PHE A 72 -4.89 0.33 3.84
C PHE A 72 -5.30 1.55 4.66
N GLY A 73 -4.99 2.73 4.15
CA GLY A 73 -5.37 4.00 4.77
C GLY A 73 -6.88 4.30 4.67
N TYR A 74 -7.35 5.28 5.43
CA TYR A 74 -8.76 5.67 5.49
C TYR A 74 -9.40 5.93 4.12
N GLN A 75 -8.63 6.43 3.17
CA GLN A 75 -9.08 6.69 1.78
C GLN A 75 -9.63 5.43 1.08
N ARG A 76 -9.19 4.24 1.52
CA ARG A 76 -9.66 2.96 1.00
C ARG A 76 -11.13 2.70 1.31
N PHE A 77 -11.58 3.18 2.44
CA PHE A 77 -12.89 2.90 3.00
C PHE A 77 -13.93 3.99 2.69
N GLY A 78 -13.49 5.13 2.13
CA GLY A 78 -14.36 6.28 1.84
C GLY A 78 -14.71 7.11 3.07
N LYS A 79 -15.63 8.08 2.93
CA LYS A 79 -16.00 8.97 4.03
C LYS A 79 -16.81 8.27 5.12
N ASP A 80 -17.78 7.46 4.72
CA ASP A 80 -18.69 6.78 5.63
C ASP A 80 -18.30 5.31 5.77
N VAL A 81 -17.18 5.09 6.51
CA VAL A 81 -16.54 3.76 6.62
C VAL A 81 -17.53 2.69 7.07
N LYS A 82 -18.29 2.96 8.14
CA LYS A 82 -19.24 2.00 8.70
C LYS A 82 -20.31 1.61 7.68
N GLU A 83 -20.97 2.61 7.08
CA GLU A 83 -22.01 2.40 6.07
C GLU A 83 -21.49 1.65 4.84
N ASN A 84 -20.27 1.99 4.37
CA ASN A 84 -19.68 1.31 3.23
C ASN A 84 -19.34 -0.16 3.51
N LEU A 85 -18.90 -0.48 4.73
CA LEU A 85 -18.63 -1.86 5.13
C LEU A 85 -19.93 -2.66 5.35
N GLU A 86 -20.99 -2.05 5.88
CA GLU A 86 -22.32 -2.66 5.97
C GLU A 86 -22.87 -2.97 4.57
N LYS A 87 -22.84 -2.01 3.65
CA LYS A 87 -23.22 -2.22 2.24
C LYS A 87 -22.42 -3.33 1.56
N ALA A 88 -21.13 -3.45 1.88
CA ALA A 88 -20.32 -4.54 1.34
C ALA A 88 -20.77 -5.91 1.86
N LYS A 89 -21.13 -6.01 3.13
CA LYS A 89 -21.70 -7.24 3.72
C LYS A 89 -23.06 -7.59 3.10
N ASP A 90 -23.96 -6.63 2.98
CA ASP A 90 -25.27 -6.82 2.35
C ASP A 90 -25.14 -7.33 0.91
N LEU A 91 -24.12 -6.85 0.18
CA LEU A 91 -23.80 -7.36 -1.16
C LEU A 91 -23.31 -8.81 -1.14
N LEU A 92 -22.50 -9.21 -0.16
CA LEU A 92 -21.97 -10.58 -0.03
C LEU A 92 -23.07 -11.57 0.30
N PHE A 93 -23.99 -11.21 1.20
CA PHE A 93 -25.09 -12.06 1.64
C PHE A 93 -26.33 -11.99 0.71
N GLY A 94 -26.29 -11.14 -0.33
CA GLY A 94 -27.41 -11.00 -1.27
C GLY A 94 -28.55 -10.12 -0.78
N ASP A 95 -28.36 -9.42 0.34
CA ASP A 95 -29.38 -8.55 0.95
C ASP A 95 -29.49 -7.21 0.24
N ALA A 96 -28.49 -6.86 -0.59
CA ALA A 96 -28.49 -5.65 -1.41
C ALA A 96 -28.04 -5.90 -2.85
N ILE A 97 -28.52 -5.07 -3.77
CA ILE A 97 -28.09 -5.05 -5.17
C ILE A 97 -27.61 -3.65 -5.52
N ILE A 98 -26.35 -3.53 -5.90
CA ILE A 98 -25.78 -2.29 -6.43
C ILE A 98 -25.63 -2.43 -7.95
N LYS A 99 -26.36 -1.61 -8.71
CA LYS A 99 -26.38 -1.66 -10.17
C LYS A 99 -25.02 -1.30 -10.79
N ASP A 100 -24.28 -0.37 -10.16
CA ASP A 100 -22.94 -0.01 -10.64
C ASP A 100 -21.92 -1.05 -10.15
N ARG A 101 -21.47 -1.90 -11.09
CA ARG A 101 -20.49 -2.95 -10.83
C ARG A 101 -19.14 -2.42 -10.31
N LYS A 102 -18.76 -1.17 -10.67
CA LYS A 102 -17.50 -0.59 -10.18
C LYS A 102 -17.62 -0.21 -8.71
N VAL A 103 -18.76 0.36 -8.32
CA VAL A 103 -19.06 0.69 -6.92
C VAL A 103 -19.15 -0.58 -6.09
N ALA A 104 -19.90 -1.60 -6.54
CA ALA A 104 -19.99 -2.89 -5.86
C ALA A 104 -18.58 -3.50 -5.64
N LYS A 105 -17.76 -3.57 -6.69
CA LYS A 105 -16.39 -4.09 -6.59
C LYS A 105 -15.51 -3.26 -5.64
N MET A 106 -15.69 -1.94 -5.62
CA MET A 106 -14.94 -1.06 -4.71
C MET A 106 -15.29 -1.34 -3.23
N LEU A 107 -16.57 -1.49 -2.92
CA LEU A 107 -17.04 -1.80 -1.57
C LEU A 107 -16.55 -3.17 -1.10
N LEU A 108 -16.72 -4.22 -1.92
CA LEU A 108 -16.23 -5.56 -1.60
C LEU A 108 -14.70 -5.59 -1.40
N SER A 109 -13.98 -4.88 -2.25
CA SER A 109 -12.53 -4.76 -2.11
C SER A 109 -12.10 -3.95 -0.88
N ALA A 110 -12.89 -2.96 -0.44
CA ALA A 110 -12.68 -2.27 0.84
C ALA A 110 -12.92 -3.22 2.01
N TYR A 111 -13.98 -4.03 1.95
CA TYR A 111 -14.27 -5.06 2.96
C TYR A 111 -13.11 -6.07 3.09
N GLN A 112 -12.61 -6.63 1.97
CA GLN A 112 -11.41 -7.51 1.99
C GLN A 112 -10.21 -6.82 2.67
N SER A 113 -10.08 -5.50 2.51
CA SER A 113 -8.97 -4.73 3.08
C SER A 113 -9.00 -4.66 4.62
N THR A 114 -10.17 -4.80 5.24
CA THR A 114 -10.29 -4.83 6.71
C THR A 114 -9.63 -6.07 7.31
N PHE A 115 -9.75 -7.22 6.66
CA PHE A 115 -9.13 -8.47 7.09
C PHE A 115 -7.61 -8.38 7.04
N PHE A 116 -7.07 -7.83 5.95
CA PHE A 116 -5.63 -7.58 5.86
C PHE A 116 -5.14 -6.66 6.97
N ASN A 117 -5.83 -5.54 7.21
CA ASN A 117 -5.43 -4.61 8.26
C ASN A 117 -5.47 -5.28 9.65
N ALA A 118 -6.50 -6.06 9.94
CA ALA A 118 -6.63 -6.78 11.20
C ALA A 118 -5.54 -7.87 11.36
N TRP A 119 -5.26 -8.62 10.30
CA TRP A 119 -4.14 -9.57 10.25
C TRP A 119 -2.80 -8.87 10.52
N LEU A 120 -2.55 -7.74 9.88
CA LEU A 120 -1.30 -6.99 10.02
C LEU A 120 -1.10 -6.48 11.45
N VAL A 121 -2.18 -6.03 12.12
CA VAL A 121 -2.13 -5.65 13.54
C VAL A 121 -1.71 -6.84 14.41
N GLU A 122 -2.27 -8.04 14.20
CA GLU A 122 -1.88 -9.24 14.98
C GLU A 122 -0.41 -9.62 14.71
N ARG A 123 0.03 -9.57 13.45
CA ARG A 123 1.41 -9.90 13.07
C ARG A 123 2.44 -8.95 13.69
N LEU A 124 2.14 -7.66 13.76
CA LEU A 124 3.04 -6.66 14.37
C LEU A 124 3.15 -6.82 15.90
N LYS A 125 2.17 -7.41 16.56
CA LYS A 125 2.21 -7.68 18.01
C LYS A 125 3.13 -8.85 18.38
N LEU A 126 3.59 -9.64 17.42
CA LEU A 126 4.46 -10.79 17.69
C LEU A 126 5.89 -10.40 18.07
N ASP A 127 6.33 -9.20 17.68
CA ASP A 127 7.66 -8.69 17.99
C ASP A 127 7.64 -7.16 18.02
N ASN A 128 7.98 -6.58 19.16
CA ASN A 128 8.03 -5.13 19.33
C ASN A 128 9.25 -4.48 18.66
N SER A 129 10.22 -5.26 18.23
CA SER A 129 11.46 -4.77 17.59
C SER A 129 11.39 -4.74 16.06
N GLY A 130 10.36 -5.37 15.47
CA GLY A 130 10.23 -5.46 14.02
C GLY A 130 9.11 -6.38 13.56
N PHE A 131 9.16 -6.81 12.32
CA PHE A 131 8.22 -7.79 11.78
C PHE A 131 8.78 -9.20 11.89
N LYS A 132 8.18 -10.03 12.75
CA LYS A 132 8.58 -11.42 12.95
C LYS A 132 8.19 -12.27 11.73
N LEU A 133 9.17 -12.89 11.09
CA LEU A 133 8.95 -13.88 10.02
C LEU A 133 8.55 -15.22 10.64
N LEU A 134 7.62 -15.94 10.03
CA LEU A 134 7.09 -17.23 10.47
C LEU A 134 7.26 -18.27 9.37
N ASP A 135 7.47 -19.53 9.77
CA ASP A 135 7.42 -20.64 8.83
C ASP A 135 6.05 -20.69 8.15
N GLY A 136 6.07 -20.88 6.83
CA GLY A 136 4.88 -20.85 6.00
C GLY A 136 4.44 -19.47 5.51
N ASP A 137 5.16 -18.39 5.88
CA ASP A 137 4.93 -17.06 5.31
C ASP A 137 5.09 -17.07 3.78
N ILE A 138 4.24 -16.32 3.12
CA ILE A 138 4.36 -16.05 1.69
C ILE A 138 5.06 -14.72 1.51
N PHE A 139 6.15 -14.73 0.76
CA PHE A 139 6.94 -13.55 0.44
C PHE A 139 6.67 -13.06 -0.98
N TYR A 140 6.82 -11.77 -1.15
CA TYR A 140 6.91 -11.12 -2.45
C TYR A 140 8.37 -10.77 -2.75
N ASP A 141 8.88 -11.29 -3.85
CA ASP A 141 10.18 -10.91 -4.41
C ASP A 141 10.01 -9.59 -5.14
N ILE A 142 10.62 -8.52 -4.60
CA ILE A 142 10.42 -7.14 -5.08
C ILE A 142 11.01 -6.96 -6.48
N LYS A 143 12.12 -7.63 -6.79
CA LYS A 143 12.78 -7.51 -8.09
C LYS A 143 12.06 -8.29 -9.19
N ASN A 144 11.64 -9.51 -8.88
CA ASN A 144 11.05 -10.42 -9.86
C ASN A 144 9.52 -10.32 -9.92
N GLU A 145 8.91 -9.54 -9.03
CA GLU A 145 7.44 -9.38 -8.90
C GLU A 145 6.70 -10.72 -8.76
N LYS A 146 7.23 -11.63 -7.92
CA LYS A 146 6.69 -12.99 -7.74
C LYS A 146 6.45 -13.33 -6.27
N LEU A 147 5.38 -14.08 -6.03
CA LEU A 147 5.11 -14.69 -4.73
C LEU A 147 5.82 -16.04 -4.63
N PHE A 148 6.35 -16.32 -3.44
CA PHE A 148 6.93 -17.63 -3.11
C PHE A 148 6.81 -17.94 -1.62
N THR A 149 6.92 -19.23 -1.26
CA THR A 149 7.02 -19.68 0.12
C THR A 149 8.34 -20.43 0.27
N PRO A 150 9.26 -20.00 1.15
CA PRO A 150 10.47 -20.75 1.44
C PRO A 150 10.12 -22.05 2.19
N LYS A 151 11.01 -23.04 2.18
CA LYS A 151 10.82 -24.29 2.93
C LYS A 151 10.84 -24.06 4.45
N SER A 152 11.64 -23.11 4.92
CA SER A 152 11.73 -22.65 6.30
C SER A 152 12.33 -21.26 6.34
N ILE A 153 12.14 -20.54 7.47
CA ILE A 153 12.81 -19.27 7.73
C ILE A 153 14.25 -19.57 8.16
N ASN A 154 15.20 -19.29 7.27
CA ASN A 154 16.64 -19.46 7.51
C ASN A 154 17.35 -18.10 7.42
N GLU A 155 18.67 -18.10 7.70
CA GLU A 155 19.50 -16.89 7.70
C GLU A 155 19.39 -16.10 6.40
N LYS A 156 19.38 -16.81 5.24
CA LYS A 156 19.24 -16.16 3.94
C LYS A 156 17.90 -15.40 3.78
N ILE A 157 16.78 -15.98 4.19
CA ILE A 157 15.47 -15.32 4.13
C ILE A 157 15.44 -14.09 5.03
N ILE A 158 16.05 -14.19 6.23
CA ILE A 158 16.16 -13.07 7.16
C ILE A 158 17.01 -11.94 6.55
N GLU A 159 18.13 -12.30 5.91
CA GLU A 159 19.02 -11.35 5.26
C GLU A 159 18.35 -10.69 4.05
N ASP A 160 17.74 -11.49 3.16
CA ASP A 160 16.99 -10.97 1.99
C ASP A 160 15.88 -9.98 2.42
N PHE A 161 15.21 -10.23 3.56
CA PHE A 161 14.22 -9.29 4.11
C PHE A 161 14.90 -8.01 4.65
N LYS A 162 16.00 -8.11 5.39
CA LYS A 162 16.77 -6.96 5.89
C LYS A 162 17.33 -6.11 4.73
N GLU A 163 17.76 -6.76 3.66
CA GLU A 163 18.25 -6.11 2.43
C GLU A 163 17.11 -5.60 1.53
N LYS A 164 15.86 -5.75 1.96
CA LYS A 164 14.65 -5.26 1.24
C LYS A 164 14.48 -5.90 -0.15
N LEU A 165 14.99 -7.10 -0.33
CA LEU A 165 14.83 -7.86 -1.58
C LEU A 165 13.48 -8.57 -1.62
N ILE A 166 12.98 -8.94 -0.44
CA ILE A 166 11.69 -9.60 -0.26
C ILE A 166 10.89 -8.91 0.85
N THR A 167 9.58 -9.13 0.85
CA THR A 167 8.69 -8.69 1.95
C THR A 167 7.62 -9.76 2.20
N PRO A 168 7.27 -10.05 3.48
CA PRO A 168 6.15 -10.92 3.78
C PRO A 168 4.84 -10.30 3.30
N THR A 169 3.86 -11.17 2.98
CA THR A 169 2.56 -10.72 2.49
C THR A 169 1.43 -11.25 3.36
N GLY A 170 0.34 -10.49 3.45
CA GLY A 170 -0.90 -10.89 4.08
C GLY A 170 -2.02 -11.14 3.08
N LEU A 171 -3.05 -11.82 3.55
CA LEU A 171 -4.22 -12.23 2.80
C LEU A 171 -5.21 -11.07 2.66
N LEU A 172 -5.72 -10.86 1.44
CA LEU A 172 -7.05 -10.30 1.21
C LEU A 172 -7.93 -11.50 0.83
N PRO A 173 -8.87 -11.92 1.71
CA PRO A 173 -9.61 -13.16 1.53
C PRO A 173 -10.43 -13.18 0.26
N GLY A 174 -10.69 -14.36 -0.28
CA GLY A 174 -11.45 -14.59 -1.48
C GLY A 174 -10.97 -15.80 -2.28
N ARG A 175 -11.57 -16.01 -3.46
CA ARG A 175 -11.25 -17.17 -4.32
C ARG A 175 -9.84 -17.09 -4.88
N ASP A 176 -9.26 -18.24 -5.12
CA ASP A 176 -8.00 -18.45 -5.88
C ASP A 176 -6.79 -17.72 -5.25
N VAL A 177 -6.83 -17.42 -3.95
CA VAL A 177 -5.71 -16.77 -3.27
C VAL A 177 -4.70 -17.82 -2.79
N PHE A 178 -3.43 -17.51 -2.96
CA PHE A 178 -2.34 -18.30 -2.41
C PHE A 178 -2.30 -18.14 -0.89
N LYS A 179 -2.54 -19.24 -0.14
CA LYS A 179 -2.66 -19.24 1.32
C LYS A 179 -1.34 -19.59 2.00
N ALA A 180 -1.10 -18.99 3.17
CA ALA A 180 0.02 -19.31 4.04
C ALA A 180 -0.02 -20.77 4.50
N LYS A 181 1.07 -21.25 5.10
CA LYS A 181 1.22 -22.60 5.66
C LYS A 181 1.70 -22.52 7.11
N ASP A 182 1.81 -23.63 7.74
CA ASP A 182 2.44 -23.84 9.04
C ASP A 182 2.06 -22.79 10.10
N ASP A 183 3.01 -22.15 10.76
CA ASP A 183 2.75 -21.17 11.82
C ASP A 183 2.09 -19.88 11.29
N ALA A 184 2.42 -19.47 10.09
CA ALA A 184 1.79 -18.31 9.45
C ALA A 184 0.30 -18.57 9.17
N LEU A 185 -0.08 -19.81 8.79
CA LEU A 185 -1.47 -20.19 8.56
C LEU A 185 -2.31 -20.09 9.84
N LYS A 186 -1.76 -20.45 11.00
CA LYS A 186 -2.47 -20.41 12.30
C LYS A 186 -3.02 -19.00 12.61
N ILE A 187 -2.33 -17.97 12.12
CA ILE A 187 -2.77 -16.59 12.26
C ILE A 187 -3.67 -16.20 11.07
N GLU A 188 -3.23 -16.49 9.85
CA GLU A 188 -3.93 -16.05 8.63
C GLU A 188 -5.35 -16.59 8.54
N GLN A 189 -5.60 -17.83 8.94
CA GLN A 189 -6.92 -18.46 8.88
C GLN A 189 -8.00 -17.74 9.71
N LYS A 190 -7.63 -16.94 10.72
CA LYS A 190 -8.56 -16.13 11.49
C LYS A 190 -9.14 -14.96 10.67
N TYR A 191 -8.44 -14.60 9.61
CA TYR A 191 -8.74 -13.46 8.72
C TYR A 191 -9.09 -13.93 7.30
N ASP A 192 -9.37 -15.23 7.14
CA ASP A 192 -9.82 -15.81 5.89
C ASP A 192 -11.33 -16.03 5.95
N ASP A 193 -12.06 -15.29 5.15
CA ASP A 193 -13.53 -15.36 5.11
C ASP A 193 -13.97 -16.10 3.85
N SER A 194 -14.52 -17.30 4.03
CA SER A 194 -14.97 -18.17 2.94
C SER A 194 -16.22 -17.66 2.21
N GLU A 195 -16.99 -16.75 2.84
CA GLU A 195 -18.17 -16.14 2.22
C GLU A 195 -17.78 -15.13 1.11
N ILE A 196 -16.54 -14.68 1.09
CA ILE A 196 -16.06 -13.75 0.07
C ILE A 196 -15.84 -14.48 -1.25
N THR A 197 -16.78 -14.34 -2.17
CA THR A 197 -16.76 -14.97 -3.51
C THR A 197 -15.93 -14.19 -4.53
N GLU A 198 -15.49 -12.98 -4.21
CA GLU A 198 -14.59 -12.20 -5.05
C GLU A 198 -13.20 -12.82 -5.10
N LYS A 199 -12.40 -12.45 -6.11
CA LYS A 199 -11.01 -12.91 -6.20
C LYS A 199 -10.21 -12.40 -5.01
N GLY A 200 -9.47 -13.31 -4.36
CA GLY A 200 -8.53 -12.99 -3.31
C GLY A 200 -7.18 -12.50 -3.85
N TYR A 201 -6.41 -11.83 -3.01
CA TYR A 201 -5.09 -11.28 -3.35
C TYR A 201 -4.11 -11.41 -2.20
N ARG A 202 -2.83 -11.21 -2.50
CA ARG A 202 -1.78 -11.00 -1.50
C ARG A 202 -1.36 -9.53 -1.53
N ARG A 203 -1.03 -8.99 -0.34
CA ARG A 203 -0.52 -7.63 -0.18
C ARG A 203 0.72 -7.66 0.69
N GLU A 204 1.72 -6.91 0.30
CA GLU A 204 2.95 -6.73 1.08
C GLU A 204 2.61 -6.19 2.48
N ALA A 205 3.17 -6.83 3.52
CA ALA A 205 2.96 -6.44 4.91
C ALA A 205 3.77 -5.20 5.29
N ILE A 206 5.02 -5.14 4.81
CA ILE A 206 5.96 -4.05 5.04
C ILE A 206 6.36 -3.45 3.70
N VAL A 207 6.38 -2.13 3.63
CA VAL A 207 6.88 -1.40 2.48
C VAL A 207 8.04 -0.51 2.86
N PHE A 208 8.97 -0.34 1.94
CA PHE A 208 10.19 0.43 2.12
C PHE A 208 10.10 1.72 1.31
N PRO A 209 9.96 2.89 1.97
CA PRO A 209 9.96 4.16 1.28
C PRO A 209 11.38 4.53 0.83
N GLU A 210 11.49 5.15 -0.33
CA GLU A 210 12.70 5.85 -0.74
C GLU A 210 12.58 7.31 -0.30
N ILE A 211 13.30 7.69 0.75
CA ILE A 211 13.32 9.06 1.26
C ILE A 211 14.34 9.87 0.47
N LEU A 212 13.88 10.81 -0.34
CA LEU A 212 14.71 11.66 -1.19
C LEU A 212 15.24 12.87 -0.42
N SER A 213 14.40 13.52 0.37
CA SER A 213 14.79 14.61 1.25
C SER A 213 13.78 14.88 2.36
N SER A 214 14.29 15.41 3.47
CA SER A 214 13.50 16.12 4.49
C SER A 214 14.16 17.46 4.75
N LYS A 215 13.41 18.56 4.71
CA LYS A 215 13.94 19.93 4.90
C LYS A 215 13.04 20.67 5.88
N TYR A 216 13.64 21.15 6.96
CA TYR A 216 12.96 21.94 7.96
C TYR A 216 13.20 23.45 7.77
N ASP A 217 12.13 24.21 7.82
CA ASP A 217 12.13 25.66 7.83
C ASP A 217 11.75 26.15 9.22
N LYS A 218 12.76 26.66 9.96
CA LYS A 218 12.58 27.16 11.34
C LYS A 218 11.68 28.38 11.42
N LEU A 219 11.71 29.25 10.40
CA LEU A 219 10.93 30.49 10.40
C LEU A 219 9.44 30.20 10.25
N ASN A 220 9.11 29.25 9.38
CA ASN A 220 7.74 28.86 9.08
C ASN A 220 7.27 27.65 9.88
N LYS A 221 8.08 27.12 10.81
CA LYS A 221 7.79 25.91 11.60
C LYS A 221 7.23 24.79 10.71
N SER A 222 7.90 24.51 9.58
CA SER A 222 7.42 23.55 8.59
C SER A 222 8.51 22.58 8.17
N CYS A 223 8.11 21.36 7.79
CA CYS A 223 8.98 20.33 7.25
C CYS A 223 8.49 19.87 5.88
N SER A 224 9.32 20.03 4.87
CA SER A 224 9.05 19.52 3.51
C SER A 224 9.64 18.12 3.35
N LEU A 225 8.79 17.15 3.07
CA LEU A 225 9.15 15.75 2.83
C LEU A 225 9.04 15.45 1.33
N ASP A 226 10.05 14.77 0.77
CA ASP A 226 10.05 14.27 -0.60
C ASP A 226 10.44 12.79 -0.57
N PHE A 227 9.53 11.91 -0.98
CA PHE A 227 9.72 10.47 -0.91
C PHE A 227 8.95 9.72 -2.00
N ILE A 228 9.37 8.50 -2.29
CA ILE A 228 8.70 7.60 -3.22
C ILE A 228 8.16 6.40 -2.44
N LEU A 229 6.91 6.03 -2.72
CA LEU A 229 6.30 4.78 -2.25
C LEU A 229 6.01 3.85 -3.43
N PRO A 230 6.14 2.53 -3.24
CA PRO A 230 5.69 1.56 -4.24
C PRO A 230 4.18 1.66 -4.49
N LYS A 231 3.74 1.16 -5.64
CA LYS A 231 2.32 1.12 -6.01
C LYS A 231 1.47 0.43 -4.92
N GLY A 232 0.29 0.96 -4.66
CA GLY A 232 -0.64 0.40 -3.67
C GLY A 232 -0.40 0.84 -2.24
N SER A 233 0.70 1.55 -1.94
CA SER A 233 0.98 2.10 -0.62
C SER A 233 0.35 3.49 -0.45
N TYR A 234 0.04 3.85 0.79
CA TYR A 234 -0.64 5.09 1.15
C TYR A 234 0.32 6.04 1.87
N ALA A 235 0.51 7.23 1.30
CA ALA A 235 1.32 8.27 1.93
C ALA A 235 0.74 8.72 3.27
N THR A 236 -0.60 8.71 3.40
CA THR A 236 -1.28 9.04 4.66
C THR A 236 -0.88 8.10 5.79
N VAL A 237 -0.70 6.81 5.53
CA VAL A 237 -0.25 5.83 6.53
C VAL A 237 1.17 6.14 7.00
N LEU A 238 2.08 6.57 6.09
CA LEU A 238 3.42 7.00 6.50
C LEU A 238 3.36 8.28 7.34
N ILE A 239 2.54 9.26 6.93
CA ILE A 239 2.40 10.54 7.64
C ILE A 239 1.77 10.36 9.03
N GLU A 240 0.82 9.44 9.19
CA GLU A 240 0.21 9.11 10.49
C GLU A 240 1.19 8.49 11.49
N LEU A 241 2.33 7.96 11.02
CA LEU A 241 3.40 7.46 11.89
C LEU A 241 4.36 8.57 12.35
N LEU A 242 4.44 9.67 11.59
CA LEU A 242 5.32 10.81 11.86
C LEU A 242 4.73 11.76 12.89
#